data_c6a5e7fe2455dedc5ad26652d6de8e72
#
_entry.id   c6a5e7fe2455dedc5ad26652d6de8e72
#
_cell.length_a   1.000
_cell.length_b   1.000
_cell.length_c   1.000
_cell.angle_alpha   90.00
_cell.angle_beta   90.00
_cell.angle_gamma   90.00
#
_symmetry.space_group_name_H-M   'P 1'
#
loop_
_entity.id
_entity.type
_entity.pdbx_description
1 polymer ?
#
loop_
_entity_poly.entity_id
_entity_poly.type
_entity_poly.pdbx_seq_one_letter_code
_entity_poly.pdbx_strand_id
1 'polypeptide(L)'
;MAALAARSILANIENNCTVIFGDSRKVLLDYTAQADLIVTSPPYADARHKHYDSIHPDGFVDWFLSFHQPFMDALKPTGSLVINIKDKVVDGTRHRFVWQTIEALCDRGWYAIDDYIWHKPNPMPGHWPTRLRDGWEYCFHLAK
;
A
#
# COMPACT_ATOMS: atom_id res chain seq x y z
N MET A 1 -2.40 25.24 21.32
CA MET A 1 -1.13 25.19 20.57
C MET A 1 -0.81 23.73 20.29
N ALA A 2 -1.17 23.24 19.11
CA ALA A 2 -0.87 21.86 18.70
C ALA A 2 0.62 21.80 18.32
N ALA A 3 1.36 20.91 18.98
CA ALA A 3 2.76 20.66 18.65
C ALA A 3 2.84 20.14 17.21
N LEU A 4 3.43 20.91 16.30
CA LEU A 4 3.90 20.42 15.02
C LEU A 4 4.90 19.30 15.32
N ALA A 5 4.53 18.05 15.07
CA ALA A 5 5.47 16.95 15.09
C ALA A 5 6.58 17.29 14.07
N ALA A 6 7.82 17.34 14.55
CA ALA A 6 8.97 17.70 13.76
C ALA A 6 9.07 16.78 12.53
N ARG A 7 8.78 17.33 11.35
CA ARG A 7 9.04 16.69 10.06
C ARG A 7 10.53 16.89 9.77
N SER A 8 11.29 15.81 9.71
CA SER A 8 12.65 15.89 9.20
C SER A 8 12.65 15.71 7.69
N ILE A 9 12.95 16.76 6.95
CA ILE A 9 13.31 16.64 5.52
C ILE A 9 14.71 16.04 5.51
N LEU A 10 14.81 14.77 5.07
CA LEU A 10 16.07 14.01 5.16
C LEU A 10 17.03 14.26 4.01
N ALA A 11 16.56 14.69 2.84
CA ALA A 11 17.41 15.10 1.73
C ALA A 11 16.63 15.91 0.69
N ASN A 12 17.27 16.94 0.16
CA ASN A 12 16.92 17.52 -1.13
C ASN A 12 17.94 16.97 -2.13
N ILE A 13 17.59 15.88 -2.83
CA ILE A 13 18.49 15.28 -3.81
C ILE A 13 18.37 16.11 -5.09
N GLU A 14 19.49 16.44 -5.70
CA GLU A 14 19.54 17.05 -7.04
C GLU A 14 18.59 16.28 -7.96
N ASN A 15 17.55 16.89 -8.49
CA ASN A 15 16.49 16.35 -9.37
C ASN A 15 15.07 16.33 -8.80
N ASN A 16 14.66 17.34 -8.05
CA ASN A 16 13.26 17.49 -7.60
C ASN A 16 12.71 16.32 -6.74
N CYS A 17 13.56 15.63 -6.00
CA CYS A 17 13.16 14.57 -5.08
C CYS A 17 13.20 15.06 -3.63
N THR A 18 12.12 14.85 -2.90
CA THR A 18 12.04 15.19 -1.47
C THR A 18 11.75 13.93 -0.67
N VAL A 19 12.54 13.64 0.35
CA VAL A 19 12.30 12.55 1.29
C VAL A 19 11.76 13.12 2.60
N ILE A 20 10.58 12.69 3.00
CA ILE A 20 9.93 13.15 4.23
C ILE A 20 9.76 11.95 5.16
N PHE A 21 10.33 12.06 6.35
CA PHE A 21 10.15 11.06 7.40
C PHE A 21 8.89 11.39 8.21
N GLY A 22 7.96 10.42 8.32
CA GLY A 22 6.74 10.59 9.10
C GLY A 22 5.64 9.58 8.75
N ASP A 23 4.55 9.67 9.46
CA ASP A 23 3.32 8.94 9.11
C ASP A 23 2.71 9.57 7.85
N SER A 24 2.65 8.80 6.76
CA SER A 24 2.14 9.28 5.47
C SER A 24 0.69 9.79 5.55
N ARG A 25 -0.14 9.27 6.45
CA ARG A 25 -1.50 9.78 6.68
C ARG A 25 -1.52 11.25 7.11
N LYS A 26 -0.49 11.66 7.86
CA LYS A 26 -0.33 13.04 8.33
C LYS A 26 0.42 13.90 7.32
N VAL A 27 1.44 13.32 6.68
CA VAL A 27 2.25 14.03 5.68
C VAL A 27 1.39 14.42 4.48
N LEU A 28 0.55 13.53 4.00
CA LEU A 28 -0.28 13.76 2.82
C LEU A 28 -1.29 14.89 2.98
N LEU A 29 -1.67 15.27 4.19
CA LEU A 29 -2.58 16.40 4.43
C LEU A 29 -2.06 17.74 3.90
N ASP A 30 -0.74 17.88 3.70
CA ASP A 30 -0.13 19.09 3.15
C ASP A 30 -0.08 19.09 1.61
N TYR A 31 -0.52 18.01 0.95
CA TYR A 31 -0.38 17.80 -0.50
C TYR A 31 -1.73 17.71 -1.23
N THR A 32 -2.77 18.37 -0.70
CA THR A 32 -4.13 18.32 -1.29
C THR A 32 -4.11 18.64 -2.78
N ALA A 33 -4.64 17.72 -3.60
CA ALA A 33 -4.75 17.82 -5.06
C ALA A 33 -3.42 18.14 -5.78
N GLN A 34 -2.30 17.64 -5.27
CA GLN A 34 -0.98 17.88 -5.85
C GLN A 34 -0.37 16.67 -6.55
N ALA A 35 -0.74 15.46 -6.12
CA ALA A 35 -0.16 14.24 -6.66
C ALA A 35 -0.87 13.77 -7.94
N ASP A 36 -0.10 13.49 -8.99
CA ASP A 36 -0.60 12.82 -10.20
C ASP A 36 -0.65 11.30 -10.01
N LEU A 37 0.26 10.77 -9.18
CA LEU A 37 0.39 9.35 -8.93
C LEU A 37 0.84 9.10 -7.48
N ILE A 38 0.17 8.18 -6.82
CA ILE A 38 0.64 7.57 -5.56
C ILE A 38 0.98 6.12 -5.85
N VAL A 39 2.20 5.70 -5.53
CA VAL A 39 2.62 4.29 -5.57
C VAL A 39 2.96 3.87 -4.15
N THR A 40 2.36 2.80 -3.69
CA THR A 40 2.62 2.29 -2.34
C THR A 40 2.76 0.77 -2.32
N SER A 41 3.66 0.29 -1.46
CA SER A 41 3.75 -1.11 -1.08
C SER A 41 3.61 -1.17 0.45
N PRO A 42 2.41 -1.40 0.97
CA PRO A 42 2.17 -1.41 2.41
C PRO A 42 2.93 -2.56 3.08
N PRO A 43 3.18 -2.50 4.40
CA PRO A 43 3.70 -3.62 5.15
C PRO A 43 2.87 -4.88 4.87
N TYR A 44 3.53 -5.96 4.46
CA TYR A 44 2.83 -7.22 4.19
C TYR A 44 2.31 -7.83 5.49
N ALA A 45 1.07 -8.28 5.45
CA ALA A 45 0.41 -8.83 6.62
C ALA A 45 1.23 -9.97 7.25
N ASP A 46 1.41 -9.92 8.57
CA ASP A 46 2.23 -10.85 9.37
C ASP A 46 3.62 -11.14 8.81
N ALA A 47 4.22 -10.19 8.12
CA ALA A 47 5.56 -10.34 7.60
C ALA A 47 6.57 -9.49 8.38
N ARG A 48 7.79 -10.02 8.54
CA ARG A 48 8.94 -9.27 9.09
C ARG A 48 8.72 -8.62 10.46
N HIS A 49 8.05 -9.28 11.40
CA HIS A 49 7.82 -8.81 12.78
C HIS A 49 9.04 -8.25 13.51
N LYS A 50 10.26 -8.62 13.08
CA LYS A 50 11.51 -8.08 13.64
C LYS A 50 11.87 -6.68 13.13
N HIS A 51 11.21 -6.18 12.10
CA HIS A 51 11.60 -4.94 11.42
C HIS A 51 10.53 -3.85 11.49
N TYR A 52 9.27 -4.24 11.62
CA TYR A 52 8.15 -3.30 11.77
C TYR A 52 6.93 -4.00 12.38
N ASP A 53 6.05 -3.22 12.99
CA ASP A 53 4.76 -3.72 13.48
C ASP A 53 3.92 -4.20 12.31
N SER A 54 3.68 -5.49 12.29
CA SER A 54 2.97 -6.15 11.20
C SER A 54 1.49 -6.30 11.57
N ILE A 55 0.63 -6.03 10.60
CA ILE A 55 -0.82 -6.12 10.78
C ILE A 55 -1.26 -7.56 10.49
N HIS A 56 -2.07 -8.13 11.38
CA HIS A 56 -2.70 -9.43 11.11
C HIS A 56 -3.63 -9.33 9.89
N PRO A 57 -3.72 -10.35 9.01
CA PRO A 57 -4.60 -10.33 7.85
C PRO A 57 -6.05 -9.91 8.13
N ASP A 58 -6.64 -10.34 9.24
CA ASP A 58 -8.02 -9.98 9.64
C ASP A 58 -8.21 -8.48 9.92
N GLY A 59 -7.17 -7.80 10.39
CA GLY A 59 -7.21 -6.37 10.66
C GLY A 59 -6.67 -5.51 9.53
N PHE A 60 -6.19 -6.12 8.44
CA PHE A 60 -5.48 -5.41 7.39
C PHE A 60 -6.38 -4.43 6.64
N VAL A 61 -7.59 -4.82 6.31
CA VAL A 61 -8.55 -3.99 5.57
C VAL A 61 -8.81 -2.69 6.32
N ASP A 62 -9.21 -2.77 7.58
CA ASP A 62 -9.51 -1.59 8.39
C ASP A 62 -8.29 -0.69 8.58
N TRP A 63 -7.14 -1.30 8.80
CA TRP A 63 -5.88 -0.56 8.89
C TRP A 63 -5.57 0.19 7.60
N PHE A 64 -5.66 -0.48 6.43
CA PHE A 64 -5.37 0.14 5.14
C PHE A 64 -6.37 1.24 4.79
N LEU A 65 -7.63 1.07 5.15
CA LEU A 65 -8.67 2.07 4.94
C LEU A 65 -8.42 3.37 5.72
N SER A 66 -7.56 3.36 6.74
CA SER A 66 -7.13 4.60 7.41
C SER A 66 -6.34 5.54 6.49
N PHE A 67 -5.83 5.06 5.35
CA PHE A 67 -5.14 5.83 4.32
C PHE A 67 -6.07 6.31 3.19
N HIS A 68 -7.31 5.82 3.13
CA HIS A 68 -8.24 6.11 2.05
C HIS A 68 -8.41 7.62 1.82
N GLN A 69 -8.84 8.37 2.85
CA GLN A 69 -9.07 9.79 2.70
C GLN A 69 -7.80 10.60 2.42
N PRO A 70 -6.67 10.38 3.13
CA PRO A 70 -5.40 11.01 2.79
C PRO A 70 -4.96 10.80 1.34
N PHE A 71 -5.12 9.59 0.78
CA PHE A 71 -4.80 9.33 -0.62
C PHE A 71 -5.75 10.06 -1.57
N MET A 72 -7.05 9.99 -1.27
CA MET A 72 -8.09 10.64 -2.07
C MET A 72 -7.88 12.16 -2.12
N ASP A 73 -7.55 12.78 -1.00
CA ASP A 73 -7.32 14.23 -0.92
C ASP A 73 -6.02 14.67 -1.60
N ALA A 74 -4.96 13.88 -1.48
CA ALA A 74 -3.65 14.22 -2.05
C ALA A 74 -3.64 14.11 -3.58
N LEU A 75 -4.42 13.21 -4.17
CA LEU A 75 -4.47 13.01 -5.61
C LEU A 75 -5.24 14.14 -6.31
N LYS A 76 -4.74 14.55 -7.47
CA LYS A 76 -5.51 15.37 -8.44
C LYS A 76 -6.75 14.62 -8.90
N PRO A 77 -7.76 15.33 -9.49
CA PRO A 77 -8.96 14.68 -10.05
C PRO A 77 -8.68 13.58 -11.07
N THR A 78 -7.56 13.66 -11.78
CA THR A 78 -7.11 12.67 -12.78
C THR A 78 -5.98 11.78 -12.26
N GLY A 79 -5.72 11.83 -10.96
CA GLY A 79 -4.60 11.11 -10.35
C GLY A 79 -4.90 9.62 -10.15
N SER A 80 -3.84 8.84 -10.04
CA SER A 80 -3.87 7.38 -9.89
C SER A 80 -3.24 6.92 -8.60
N LEU A 81 -3.77 5.84 -8.04
CA LEU A 81 -3.19 5.09 -6.93
C LEU A 81 -2.78 3.70 -7.42
N VAL A 82 -1.51 3.34 -7.25
CA VAL A 82 -1.02 1.98 -7.51
C VAL A 82 -0.61 1.32 -6.20
N ILE A 83 -1.20 0.17 -5.91
CA ILE A 83 -0.94 -0.60 -4.69
C ILE A 83 -0.25 -1.91 -5.05
N ASN A 84 1.05 -2.02 -4.74
CA ASN A 84 1.74 -3.30 -4.82
C ASN A 84 1.54 -4.07 -3.52
N ILE A 85 0.88 -5.21 -3.61
CA ILE A 85 0.50 -6.00 -2.44
C ILE A 85 0.51 -7.50 -2.75
N LYS A 86 0.81 -8.29 -1.74
CA LYS A 86 0.77 -9.74 -1.80
C LYS A 86 -0.13 -10.32 -0.74
N ASP A 87 -0.88 -11.33 -1.10
CA ASP A 87 -1.67 -12.13 -0.16
C ASP A 87 -0.79 -12.97 0.76
N LYS A 88 -1.40 -13.52 1.79
CA LYS A 88 -0.78 -14.44 2.75
C LYS A 88 -1.58 -15.72 2.84
N VAL A 89 -0.85 -16.81 3.10
CA VAL A 89 -1.46 -18.09 3.48
C VAL A 89 -1.49 -18.19 4.99
N VAL A 90 -2.67 -18.39 5.54
CA VAL A 90 -2.93 -18.62 6.96
C VAL A 90 -3.59 -20.00 7.07
N ASP A 91 -3.05 -20.86 7.92
CA ASP A 91 -3.55 -22.23 8.15
C ASP A 91 -3.82 -23.03 6.85
N GLY A 92 -2.90 -22.93 5.90
CA GLY A 92 -2.97 -23.61 4.61
C GLY A 92 -3.88 -22.98 3.57
N THR A 93 -4.63 -21.93 3.91
CA THR A 93 -5.58 -21.23 3.03
C THR A 93 -5.12 -19.81 2.70
N ARG A 94 -5.30 -19.38 1.43
CA ARG A 94 -5.03 -17.99 1.05
C ARG A 94 -6.06 -17.06 1.67
N HIS A 95 -5.57 -16.14 2.51
CA HIS A 95 -6.40 -15.10 3.09
C HIS A 95 -6.81 -14.07 2.03
N ARG A 96 -8.07 -13.64 2.07
CA ARG A 96 -8.68 -12.80 1.03
C ARG A 96 -8.51 -11.30 1.26
N PHE A 97 -7.76 -10.86 2.27
CA PHE A 97 -7.65 -9.46 2.66
C PHE A 97 -7.25 -8.53 1.52
N VAL A 98 -6.43 -9.00 0.58
CA VAL A 98 -6.00 -8.20 -0.58
C VAL A 98 -7.20 -7.75 -1.42
N TRP A 99 -8.03 -8.72 -1.83
CA TRP A 99 -9.25 -8.44 -2.60
C TRP A 99 -10.28 -7.66 -1.80
N GLN A 100 -10.48 -8.00 -0.54
CA GLN A 100 -11.37 -7.26 0.36
C GLN A 100 -10.94 -5.81 0.53
N THR A 101 -9.64 -5.52 0.52
CA THR A 101 -9.12 -4.16 0.57
C THR A 101 -9.50 -3.37 -0.69
N ILE A 102 -9.35 -3.98 -1.87
CA ILE A 102 -9.71 -3.32 -3.13
C ILE A 102 -11.23 -3.08 -3.21
N GLU A 103 -12.04 -4.08 -2.89
CA GLU A 103 -13.50 -3.95 -2.81
C GLU A 103 -13.90 -2.83 -1.85
N ALA A 104 -13.33 -2.81 -0.64
CA ALA A 104 -13.64 -1.79 0.35
C ALA A 104 -13.19 -0.37 -0.06
N LEU A 105 -12.17 -0.22 -0.88
CA LEU A 105 -11.78 1.05 -1.50
C LEU A 105 -12.81 1.44 -2.58
N CYS A 106 -13.23 0.51 -3.43
CA CYS A 106 -14.24 0.76 -4.47
C CYS A 106 -15.58 1.19 -3.85
N ASP A 107 -16.00 0.59 -2.74
CA ASP A 107 -17.18 0.99 -1.98
C ASP A 107 -17.08 2.44 -1.43
N ARG A 108 -15.88 3.00 -1.38
CA ARG A 108 -15.59 4.36 -0.94
C ARG A 108 -15.29 5.33 -2.08
N GLY A 109 -15.64 4.94 -3.31
CA GLY A 109 -15.57 5.83 -4.47
C GLY A 109 -14.30 5.75 -5.29
N TRP A 110 -13.44 4.74 -5.07
CA TRP A 110 -12.36 4.43 -5.99
C TRP A 110 -12.87 3.61 -7.18
N TYR A 111 -12.31 3.86 -8.34
CA TYR A 111 -12.53 3.05 -9.55
C TYR A 111 -11.35 2.12 -9.73
N ALA A 112 -11.58 0.81 -9.73
CA ALA A 112 -10.59 -0.18 -10.13
C ALA A 112 -10.38 -0.08 -11.65
N ILE A 113 -9.18 0.26 -12.07
CA ILE A 113 -8.83 0.48 -13.47
C ILE A 113 -8.21 -0.76 -14.08
N ASP A 114 -7.21 -1.35 -13.38
CA ASP A 114 -6.51 -2.53 -13.89
C ASP A 114 -5.80 -3.29 -12.77
N ASP A 115 -5.50 -4.57 -13.02
CA ASP A 115 -4.78 -5.48 -12.13
C ASP A 115 -3.51 -5.97 -12.84
N TYR A 116 -2.40 -5.30 -12.59
CA TYR A 116 -1.11 -5.74 -13.12
C TYR A 116 -0.51 -6.84 -12.26
N ILE A 117 0.17 -7.77 -12.91
CA ILE A 117 0.92 -8.83 -12.26
C ILE A 117 2.42 -8.54 -12.34
N TRP A 118 3.03 -8.30 -11.20
CA TRP A 118 4.48 -8.23 -11.15
C TRP A 118 5.07 -9.64 -11.05
N HIS A 119 5.48 -10.18 -12.19
CA HIS A 119 6.14 -11.48 -12.25
C HIS A 119 7.58 -11.40 -11.74
N LYS A 120 7.94 -12.34 -10.85
CA LYS A 120 9.30 -12.49 -10.30
C LYS A 120 10.00 -13.68 -10.94
N PRO A 121 10.98 -13.47 -11.83
CA PRO A 121 11.68 -14.58 -12.52
C PRO A 121 12.44 -15.46 -11.54
N ASN A 122 12.93 -14.90 -10.41
CA ASN A 122 13.66 -15.62 -9.36
C ASN A 122 12.92 -15.50 -8.01
N PRO A 123 11.76 -16.15 -7.84
CA PRO A 123 11.05 -16.09 -6.57
C PRO A 123 11.85 -16.80 -5.48
N MET A 124 11.65 -16.36 -4.22
CA MET A 124 12.35 -16.97 -3.07
C MET A 124 12.15 -18.49 -3.07
N PRO A 125 13.23 -19.26 -2.90
CA PRO A 125 13.12 -20.71 -2.85
C PRO A 125 12.30 -21.14 -1.62
N GLY A 126 11.52 -22.19 -1.80
CA GLY A 126 10.68 -22.75 -0.75
C GLY A 126 9.91 -23.95 -1.29
N HIS A 127 9.55 -24.85 -0.37
CA HIS A 127 8.71 -26.01 -0.67
C HIS A 127 7.46 -25.95 0.19
N TRP A 128 6.31 -26.04 -0.46
CA TRP A 128 5.01 -26.07 0.20
C TRP A 128 4.26 -27.34 -0.28
N PRO A 129 3.85 -28.23 0.62
CA PRO A 129 3.24 -29.51 0.22
C PRO A 129 1.90 -29.33 -0.49
N THR A 130 1.21 -28.22 -0.28
CA THR A 130 -0.18 -28.02 -0.72
C THR A 130 -0.37 -26.95 -1.80
N ARG A 131 0.70 -26.26 -2.22
CA ARG A 131 0.58 -25.16 -3.19
C ARG A 131 1.85 -24.94 -4.01
N LEU A 132 1.70 -24.27 -5.14
CA LEU A 132 2.82 -23.87 -5.98
C LEU A 132 3.57 -22.67 -5.36
N ARG A 133 4.79 -22.43 -5.84
CA ARG A 133 5.61 -21.29 -5.45
C ARG A 133 4.95 -19.98 -5.88
N ASP A 134 4.99 -18.99 -4.99
CA ASP A 134 4.52 -17.65 -5.30
C ASP A 134 5.58 -16.89 -6.12
N GLY A 135 5.39 -16.79 -7.42
CA GLY A 135 6.29 -16.11 -8.36
C GLY A 135 5.82 -14.72 -8.78
N TRP A 136 4.82 -14.14 -8.12
CA TRP A 136 4.23 -12.87 -8.54
C TRP A 136 3.59 -12.13 -7.37
N GLU A 137 3.29 -10.85 -7.60
CA GLU A 137 2.54 -9.96 -6.69
C GLU A 137 1.55 -9.13 -7.51
N TYR A 138 0.50 -8.67 -6.85
CA TYR A 138 -0.46 -7.75 -7.46
C TYR A 138 0.06 -6.31 -7.45
N CYS A 139 -0.27 -5.57 -8.51
CA CYS A 139 -0.18 -4.12 -8.56
C CYS A 139 -1.54 -3.59 -9.02
N PHE A 140 -2.42 -3.31 -8.09
CA PHE A 140 -3.74 -2.76 -8.39
C PHE A 140 -3.64 -1.29 -8.75
N HIS A 141 -4.26 -0.91 -9.86
CA HIS A 141 -4.38 0.46 -10.31
C HIS A 141 -5.80 0.97 -10.05
N LEU A 142 -5.88 2.02 -9.25
CA LEU A 142 -7.13 2.68 -8.90
C LEU A 142 -7.09 4.15 -9.31
N ALA A 143 -8.25 4.71 -9.66
CA ALA A 143 -8.46 6.14 -9.88
C ALA A 143 -9.60 6.66 -8.99
N LYS A 144 -9.70 7.98 -8.82
CA LYS A 144 -10.81 8.62 -8.11
C LYS A 144 -11.86 9.21 -9.02
#